data_95d1d35a129905c914cf311040df0a17
#
_entry.id   95d1d35a129905c914cf311040df0a17
#
_cell.length_a   1.000
_cell.length_b   1.000
_cell.length_c   1.000
_cell.angle_alpha   90.00
_cell.angle_beta   90.00
_cell.angle_gamma   90.00
#
_symmetry.space_group_name_H-M   'P 1'
#
loop_
_entity.id
_entity.type
_entity.pdbx_description
1 polymer ?
#
loop_
_entity_poly.entity_id
_entity_poly.type
_entity_poly.pdbx_seq_one_letter_code
_entity_poly.pdbx_strand_id
1 'polypeptide(L)'
;MQKYVFYSDVQNILYLCTFETKGQTGMHRYALIGKRLGHSWSQRWFEAKFKSLGLSDCCYQLHEMASLDGLKQWVLHDAIQGFNVTVPYKQQIIPLLDELDTTASAIGAVNCVTVEDGRLVGHNTDAEAFLWSLQHTGWVFRQAFVLGTGGAARAVAFALRQLQVPHLFVSRTPHGNDQIGYRELSSAIGLQPTLIVNATPVGMYPNVDETPLDLSSFNVHLSSFCLYDLTYNPSPTRLMRDAASLGASVKDGLEMLHRQADLSWSLFSHE
;
A
#
# COMPACT_ATOMS: atom_id res chain seq x y z
N MET A 1 -1.26 5.15 26.71
CA MET A 1 0.00 4.43 26.34
C MET A 1 -0.30 2.94 26.46
N GLN A 2 -0.91 2.36 25.41
CA GLN A 2 -1.23 0.93 25.35
C GLN A 2 -0.09 0.20 24.65
N LYS A 3 0.58 -0.67 25.39
CA LYS A 3 1.63 -1.57 24.88
C LYS A 3 0.97 -2.71 24.12
N TYR A 4 1.23 -2.82 22.83
CA TYR A 4 0.90 -4.02 22.06
C TYR A 4 1.96 -5.08 22.35
N VAL A 5 1.54 -6.19 22.97
CA VAL A 5 2.37 -7.37 23.21
C VAL A 5 2.23 -8.27 21.98
N PHE A 6 3.32 -8.45 21.25
CA PHE A 6 3.38 -9.41 20.13
C PHE A 6 3.73 -10.79 20.68
N TYR A 7 2.85 -11.75 20.50
CA TYR A 7 3.16 -13.18 20.68
C TYR A 7 3.70 -13.74 19.38
N SER A 8 4.95 -14.15 19.38
CA SER A 8 5.54 -15.02 18.35
C SER A 8 5.28 -16.46 18.77
N ASP A 9 4.24 -17.07 18.23
CA ASP A 9 4.10 -18.51 18.06
C ASP A 9 2.77 -18.79 17.35
N VAL A 10 2.83 -19.08 16.05
CA VAL A 10 1.69 -19.66 15.36
C VAL A 10 2.17 -20.73 14.40
N GLN A 11 2.16 -21.97 14.89
CA GLN A 11 2.05 -23.14 14.02
C GLN A 11 0.65 -23.20 13.40
N ASN A 12 0.62 -23.27 12.08
CA ASN A 12 -0.44 -23.78 11.20
C ASN A 12 -1.84 -23.94 11.81
N ILE A 13 -2.68 -22.92 11.63
CA ILE A 13 -4.13 -23.14 11.56
C ILE A 13 -4.59 -22.63 10.18
N LEU A 14 -4.72 -23.56 9.24
CA LEU A 14 -5.51 -23.36 8.02
C LEU A 14 -6.98 -23.24 8.45
N TYR A 15 -7.50 -22.05 8.65
CA TYR A 15 -8.94 -21.83 8.61
C TYR A 15 -9.36 -21.80 7.14
N LEU A 16 -9.71 -22.98 6.63
CA LEU A 16 -10.62 -23.08 5.50
C LEU A 16 -11.95 -22.48 5.95
N CYS A 17 -12.24 -21.24 5.57
CA CYS A 17 -13.62 -20.81 5.44
C CYS A 17 -14.23 -21.67 4.32
N THR A 18 -14.71 -22.85 4.67
CA THR A 18 -15.53 -23.67 3.78
C THR A 18 -16.83 -22.93 3.57
N PHE A 19 -17.00 -22.41 2.37
CA PHE A 19 -18.24 -21.81 1.92
C PHE A 19 -19.32 -22.90 1.82
N GLU A 20 -20.15 -22.99 2.84
CA GLU A 20 -21.50 -23.53 2.65
C GLU A 20 -22.35 -22.39 2.07
N THR A 21 -22.61 -22.49 0.79
CA THR A 21 -23.53 -21.63 0.06
C THR A 21 -24.94 -21.75 0.62
N LYS A 22 -25.56 -20.62 0.86
CA LYS A 22 -26.97 -20.33 1.21
C LYS A 22 -27.33 -20.24 2.69
N GLY A 23 -27.61 -19.00 3.11
CA GLY A 23 -28.61 -18.74 4.14
C GLY A 23 -28.12 -18.30 5.52
N GLN A 24 -26.89 -17.73 5.68
CA GLN A 24 -26.58 -16.95 6.90
C GLN A 24 -26.88 -15.47 6.66
N THR A 25 -28.10 -15.07 6.96
CA THR A 25 -28.49 -13.69 7.18
C THR A 25 -27.74 -13.18 8.39
N GLY A 26 -26.73 -12.31 8.19
CA GLY A 26 -26.01 -11.65 9.28
C GLY A 26 -24.48 -11.58 9.16
N MET A 27 -23.84 -12.23 8.18
CA MET A 27 -22.37 -12.15 8.03
C MET A 27 -21.95 -10.94 7.19
N HIS A 28 -21.16 -10.05 7.79
CA HIS A 28 -20.53 -8.91 7.11
C HIS A 28 -19.25 -9.37 6.42
N ARG A 29 -19.20 -9.23 5.10
CA ARG A 29 -18.10 -9.77 4.27
C ARG A 29 -17.27 -8.68 3.66
N TYR A 30 -15.98 -8.72 3.95
CA TYR A 30 -14.96 -7.84 3.41
C TYR A 30 -13.88 -8.66 2.71
N ALA A 31 -13.11 -8.02 1.83
CA ALA A 31 -12.10 -8.74 1.06
C ALA A 31 -10.89 -7.90 0.68
N LEU A 32 -9.84 -8.58 0.24
CA LEU A 32 -8.76 -7.99 -0.57
C LEU A 32 -8.79 -8.63 -1.95
N ILE A 33 -8.80 -7.82 -3.00
CA ILE A 33 -8.63 -8.28 -4.37
C ILE A 33 -7.25 -7.93 -4.93
N GLY A 34 -6.68 -8.84 -5.68
CA GLY A 34 -5.40 -8.68 -6.36
C GLY A 34 -5.13 -9.87 -7.28
N LYS A 35 -4.05 -9.81 -8.06
CA LYS A 35 -3.72 -10.92 -8.99
C LYS A 35 -3.09 -12.11 -8.29
N ARG A 36 -2.26 -11.84 -7.27
CA ARG A 36 -1.64 -12.84 -6.39
C ARG A 36 -1.57 -12.22 -5.00
N LEU A 37 -2.14 -12.89 -4.02
CA LEU A 37 -2.28 -12.35 -2.67
C LEU A 37 -1.40 -13.08 -1.65
N GLY A 38 -1.01 -14.32 -1.96
CA GLY A 38 -0.14 -15.13 -1.11
C GLY A 38 -0.59 -15.11 0.35
N HIS A 39 0.35 -14.82 1.26
CA HIS A 39 0.06 -14.63 2.67
C HIS A 39 -0.10 -13.12 2.96
N SER A 40 -1.22 -12.54 2.53
CA SER A 40 -1.48 -11.11 2.77
C SER A 40 -1.59 -10.81 4.27
N TRP A 41 -0.93 -9.75 4.69
CA TRP A 41 -0.99 -9.22 6.03
C TRP A 41 -2.36 -8.64 6.37
N SER A 42 -3.07 -8.12 5.37
CA SER A 42 -4.39 -7.49 5.53
C SER A 42 -5.40 -8.44 6.16
N GLN A 43 -5.47 -9.69 5.72
CA GLN A 43 -6.39 -10.66 6.30
C GLN A 43 -6.16 -10.83 7.81
N ARG A 44 -4.90 -11.08 8.23
CA ARG A 44 -4.54 -11.24 9.64
C ARG A 44 -4.86 -9.99 10.47
N TRP A 45 -4.62 -8.82 9.86
CA TRP A 45 -4.89 -7.56 10.52
C TRP A 45 -6.39 -7.37 10.75
N PHE A 46 -7.25 -7.58 9.73
CA PHE A 46 -8.70 -7.46 9.86
C PHE A 46 -9.28 -8.50 10.82
N GLU A 47 -8.83 -9.75 10.78
CA GLU A 47 -9.21 -10.80 11.73
C GLU A 47 -8.89 -10.41 13.18
N ALA A 48 -7.69 -9.87 13.42
CA ALA A 48 -7.31 -9.36 14.74
C ALA A 48 -8.16 -8.14 15.16
N LYS A 49 -8.46 -7.23 14.22
CA LYS A 49 -9.34 -6.07 14.45
C LYS A 49 -10.75 -6.51 14.82
N PHE A 50 -11.37 -7.40 14.06
CA PHE A 50 -12.70 -7.93 14.34
C PHE A 50 -12.76 -8.60 15.71
N LYS A 51 -11.77 -9.42 16.03
CA LYS A 51 -11.66 -10.05 17.36
C LYS A 51 -11.55 -9.01 18.48
N SER A 52 -10.75 -7.96 18.31
CA SER A 52 -10.57 -6.92 19.32
C SER A 52 -11.82 -6.09 19.56
N LEU A 53 -12.67 -5.94 18.54
CA LEU A 53 -13.95 -5.23 18.60
C LEU A 53 -15.14 -6.14 18.96
N GLY A 54 -14.93 -7.45 19.13
CA GLY A 54 -16.00 -8.41 19.41
C GLY A 54 -16.95 -8.69 18.25
N LEU A 55 -16.52 -8.38 17.01
CA LEU A 55 -17.31 -8.57 15.78
C LEU A 55 -17.19 -10.01 15.29
N SER A 56 -18.03 -10.91 15.79
CA SER A 56 -18.02 -12.34 15.43
C SER A 56 -18.74 -12.64 14.11
N ASP A 57 -19.47 -11.68 13.58
CA ASP A 57 -20.24 -11.74 12.34
C ASP A 57 -19.52 -11.06 11.16
N CYS A 58 -18.27 -10.62 11.34
CA CYS A 58 -17.43 -10.06 10.30
C CYS A 58 -16.38 -11.06 9.81
N CYS A 59 -16.15 -11.12 8.50
CA CYS A 59 -15.03 -11.86 7.92
C CYS A 59 -14.30 -11.05 6.85
N TYR A 60 -13.00 -11.34 6.69
CA TYR A 60 -12.16 -10.73 5.66
C TYR A 60 -11.47 -11.83 4.86
N GLN A 61 -11.69 -11.85 3.55
CA GLN A 61 -11.19 -12.90 2.67
C GLN A 61 -10.18 -12.38 1.64
N LEU A 62 -9.30 -13.26 1.18
CA LEU A 62 -8.42 -13.00 0.05
C LEU A 62 -9.09 -13.52 -1.22
N HIS A 63 -9.31 -12.67 -2.21
CA HIS A 63 -9.92 -13.04 -3.48
C HIS A 63 -8.98 -12.74 -4.64
N GLU A 64 -8.23 -13.77 -5.07
CA GLU A 64 -7.33 -13.64 -6.23
C GLU A 64 -8.13 -13.61 -7.52
N MET A 65 -7.88 -12.60 -8.34
CA MET A 65 -8.52 -12.43 -9.64
C MET A 65 -7.45 -12.39 -10.73
N ALA A 66 -7.59 -13.18 -11.77
CA ALA A 66 -6.71 -13.15 -12.94
C ALA A 66 -6.93 -11.86 -13.77
N SER A 67 -8.18 -11.37 -13.82
CA SER A 67 -8.63 -10.09 -14.39
C SER A 67 -9.75 -9.53 -13.52
N LEU A 68 -10.18 -8.31 -13.79
CA LEU A 68 -11.34 -7.69 -13.11
C LEU A 68 -12.69 -8.05 -13.78
N ASP A 69 -12.68 -8.95 -14.75
CA ASP A 69 -13.92 -9.44 -15.38
C ASP A 69 -14.78 -10.15 -14.32
N GLY A 70 -16.06 -9.83 -14.30
CA GLY A 70 -16.98 -10.37 -13.32
C GLY A 70 -16.92 -9.76 -11.92
N LEU A 71 -16.17 -8.67 -11.69
CA LEU A 71 -16.06 -8.00 -10.40
C LEU A 71 -17.43 -7.70 -9.77
N LYS A 72 -18.34 -7.03 -10.50
CA LYS A 72 -19.67 -6.66 -9.97
C LYS A 72 -20.52 -7.92 -9.66
N GLN A 73 -20.45 -8.95 -10.49
CA GLN A 73 -21.15 -10.22 -10.26
C GLN A 73 -20.65 -10.90 -8.98
N TRP A 74 -19.33 -10.92 -8.77
CA TRP A 74 -18.75 -11.47 -7.55
C TRP A 74 -19.19 -10.69 -6.31
N VAL A 75 -19.12 -9.35 -6.33
CA VAL A 75 -19.55 -8.50 -5.20
C VAL A 75 -21.00 -8.78 -4.81
N LEU A 76 -21.90 -8.90 -5.81
CA LEU A 76 -23.31 -9.17 -5.58
C LEU A 76 -23.58 -10.60 -5.09
N HIS A 77 -22.93 -11.59 -5.74
CA HIS A 77 -23.10 -13.01 -5.41
C HIS A 77 -22.66 -13.33 -3.98
N ASP A 78 -21.49 -12.79 -3.57
CA ASP A 78 -20.90 -13.06 -2.26
C ASP A 78 -21.35 -12.05 -1.19
N ALA A 79 -22.24 -11.12 -1.54
CA ALA A 79 -22.74 -10.06 -0.66
C ALA A 79 -21.60 -9.29 0.02
N ILE A 80 -20.58 -8.90 -0.76
CA ILE A 80 -19.43 -8.12 -0.27
C ILE A 80 -19.87 -6.70 0.06
N GLN A 81 -19.52 -6.21 1.25
CA GLN A 81 -19.87 -4.86 1.73
C GLN A 81 -18.74 -3.85 1.54
N GLY A 82 -17.52 -4.31 1.39
CA GLY A 82 -16.36 -3.49 1.09
C GLY A 82 -15.14 -4.34 0.80
N PHE A 83 -14.20 -3.80 0.03
CA PHE A 83 -12.98 -4.55 -0.28
C PHE A 83 -11.80 -3.63 -0.55
N ASN A 84 -10.61 -4.10 -0.18
CA ASN A 84 -9.38 -3.44 -0.57
C ASN A 84 -8.90 -3.94 -1.94
N VAL A 85 -8.12 -3.11 -2.62
CA VAL A 85 -7.58 -3.36 -3.95
C VAL A 85 -6.06 -3.23 -3.90
N THR A 86 -5.36 -4.28 -4.38
CA THR A 86 -3.90 -4.23 -4.50
C THR A 86 -3.42 -4.46 -5.93
N VAL A 87 -2.12 -4.60 -6.09
CA VAL A 87 -1.44 -4.77 -7.38
C VAL A 87 -2.05 -5.95 -8.20
N PRO A 88 -2.31 -5.75 -9.49
CA PRO A 88 -2.06 -4.57 -10.32
C PRO A 88 -3.27 -3.63 -10.46
N TYR A 89 -4.35 -3.84 -9.72
CA TYR A 89 -5.70 -3.37 -10.02
C TYR A 89 -6.04 -1.96 -9.55
N LYS A 90 -5.20 -1.31 -8.73
CA LYS A 90 -5.51 0.02 -8.14
C LYS A 90 -5.90 1.12 -9.15
N GLN A 91 -5.40 1.05 -10.38
CA GLN A 91 -5.78 1.97 -11.46
C GLN A 91 -6.82 1.35 -12.40
N GLN A 92 -6.68 0.05 -12.66
CA GLN A 92 -7.52 -0.67 -13.62
C GLN A 92 -8.97 -0.80 -13.16
N ILE A 93 -9.23 -0.74 -11.86
CA ILE A 93 -10.57 -0.87 -11.29
C ILE A 93 -11.43 0.39 -11.51
N ILE A 94 -10.82 1.56 -11.69
CA ILE A 94 -11.52 2.85 -11.77
C ILE A 94 -12.70 2.84 -12.75
N PRO A 95 -12.56 2.37 -14.01
CA PRO A 95 -13.68 2.38 -14.96
C PRO A 95 -14.82 1.42 -14.60
N LEU A 96 -14.65 0.55 -13.60
CA LEU A 96 -15.66 -0.40 -13.15
C LEU A 96 -16.44 0.09 -11.92
N LEU A 97 -16.00 1.19 -11.32
CA LEU A 97 -16.64 1.81 -10.16
C LEU A 97 -17.74 2.79 -10.57
N ASP A 98 -18.74 2.94 -9.74
CA ASP A 98 -19.86 3.84 -9.99
C ASP A 98 -19.55 5.28 -9.56
N GLU A 99 -18.64 5.44 -8.58
CA GLU A 99 -18.21 6.74 -8.05
C GLU A 99 -16.78 6.66 -7.51
N LEU A 100 -16.10 7.81 -7.49
CA LEU A 100 -14.82 8.00 -6.81
C LEU A 100 -14.95 9.15 -5.81
N ASP A 101 -14.38 8.99 -4.62
CA ASP A 101 -14.21 10.15 -3.76
C ASP A 101 -13.20 11.14 -4.36
N THR A 102 -13.16 12.34 -3.82
CA THR A 102 -12.31 13.43 -4.31
C THR A 102 -10.82 13.07 -4.25
N THR A 103 -10.40 12.33 -3.25
CA THR A 103 -9.01 11.90 -3.05
C THR A 103 -8.61 10.83 -4.06
N ALA A 104 -9.39 9.78 -4.21
CA ALA A 104 -9.12 8.71 -5.18
C ALA A 104 -9.13 9.26 -6.62
N SER A 105 -10.05 10.18 -6.93
CA SER A 105 -10.12 10.87 -8.22
C SER A 105 -8.86 11.70 -8.48
N ALA A 106 -8.38 12.49 -7.50
CA ALA A 106 -7.18 13.30 -7.63
C ALA A 106 -5.88 12.48 -7.72
N ILE A 107 -5.84 11.30 -7.11
CA ILE A 107 -4.71 10.36 -7.16
C ILE A 107 -4.73 9.57 -8.47
N GLY A 108 -5.91 9.23 -8.98
CA GLY A 108 -6.09 8.31 -10.10
C GLY A 108 -5.73 6.87 -9.73
N ALA A 109 -5.98 6.46 -8.47
CA ALA A 109 -5.80 5.10 -7.99
C ALA A 109 -6.73 4.84 -6.79
N VAL A 110 -7.26 3.62 -6.71
CA VAL A 110 -8.17 3.14 -5.66
C VAL A 110 -7.53 1.97 -4.95
N ASN A 111 -7.52 1.99 -3.61
CA ASN A 111 -7.09 0.85 -2.79
C ASN A 111 -8.18 0.36 -1.81
N CYS A 112 -9.31 1.06 -1.75
CA CYS A 112 -10.44 0.71 -0.90
C CYS A 112 -11.75 1.01 -1.65
N VAL A 113 -12.72 0.10 -1.59
CA VAL A 113 -14.04 0.25 -2.22
C VAL A 113 -15.11 -0.08 -1.20
N THR A 114 -16.05 0.83 -0.99
CA THR A 114 -17.29 0.58 -0.24
C THR A 114 -18.41 0.17 -1.21
N VAL A 115 -19.34 -0.63 -0.69
CA VAL A 115 -20.54 -1.03 -1.44
C VAL A 115 -21.75 -0.39 -0.77
N GLU A 116 -22.30 0.65 -1.39
CA GLU A 116 -23.40 1.47 -0.85
C GLU A 116 -24.62 1.31 -1.77
N ASP A 117 -25.68 0.69 -1.29
CA ASP A 117 -26.89 0.42 -2.06
C ASP A 117 -26.61 -0.28 -3.41
N GLY A 118 -25.64 -1.18 -3.43
CA GLY A 118 -25.20 -1.91 -4.62
C GLY A 118 -24.29 -1.11 -5.57
N ARG A 119 -23.94 0.13 -5.22
CA ARG A 119 -22.98 0.97 -5.96
C ARG A 119 -21.57 0.77 -5.38
N LEU A 120 -20.59 0.78 -6.24
CA LEU A 120 -19.18 0.67 -5.89
C LEU A 120 -18.56 2.07 -5.81
N VAL A 121 -18.20 2.50 -4.60
CA VAL A 121 -17.55 3.80 -4.37
C VAL A 121 -16.07 3.58 -4.07
N GLY A 122 -15.21 4.21 -4.86
CA GLY A 122 -13.76 4.05 -4.76
C GLY A 122 -13.09 5.12 -3.91
N HIS A 123 -12.19 4.68 -3.02
CA HIS A 123 -11.42 5.51 -2.09
C HIS A 123 -9.93 5.23 -2.18
N ASN A 124 -9.12 6.14 -1.61
CA ASN A 124 -7.69 5.91 -1.47
C ASN A 124 -7.22 6.22 -0.03
N THR A 125 -6.92 5.17 0.72
CA THR A 125 -6.39 5.26 2.09
C THR A 125 -4.87 5.24 2.14
N ASP A 126 -4.18 4.91 1.04
CA ASP A 126 -2.71 4.85 0.99
C ASP A 126 -2.07 6.23 1.19
N ALA A 127 -2.64 7.28 0.57
CA ALA A 127 -2.05 8.62 0.60
C ALA A 127 -2.04 9.21 2.01
N GLU A 128 -3.15 9.14 2.73
CA GLU A 128 -3.23 9.58 4.13
C GLU A 128 -2.33 8.75 5.03
N ALA A 129 -2.33 7.42 4.84
CA ALA A 129 -1.51 6.52 5.64
C ALA A 129 -0.01 6.78 5.44
N PHE A 130 0.43 7.01 4.21
CA PHE A 130 1.81 7.38 3.91
C PHE A 130 2.16 8.73 4.53
N LEU A 131 1.31 9.76 4.35
CA LEU A 131 1.51 11.09 4.91
C LEU A 131 1.67 11.04 6.43
N TRP A 132 0.74 10.35 7.09
CA TRP A 132 0.77 10.16 8.55
C TRP A 132 2.06 9.49 9.00
N SER A 133 2.44 8.38 8.38
CA SER A 133 3.64 7.63 8.72
C SER A 133 4.94 8.41 8.44
N LEU A 134 4.98 9.19 7.35
CA LEU A 134 6.11 10.04 7.02
C LEU A 134 6.30 11.17 8.03
N GLN A 135 5.23 11.82 8.47
CA GLN A 135 5.27 12.90 9.47
C GLN A 135 5.83 12.42 10.82
N HIS A 136 5.62 11.15 11.18
CA HIS A 136 6.13 10.55 12.41
C HIS A 136 7.65 10.22 12.36
N THR A 137 8.30 10.38 11.20
CA THR A 137 9.76 10.20 11.11
C THR A 137 10.56 11.36 11.66
N GLY A 138 10.02 12.56 11.66
CA GLY A 138 10.74 13.79 11.94
C GLY A 138 11.81 14.15 10.89
N TRP A 139 11.83 13.49 9.73
CA TRP A 139 12.81 13.73 8.68
C TRP A 139 12.64 15.12 8.04
N VAL A 140 13.77 15.71 7.68
CA VAL A 140 13.81 17.00 6.96
C VAL A 140 14.36 16.73 5.56
N PHE A 141 13.58 17.05 4.54
CA PHE A 141 13.95 16.93 3.13
C PHE A 141 13.34 18.08 2.32
N ARG A 142 13.89 18.38 1.16
CA ARG A 142 13.47 19.48 0.29
C ARG A 142 12.99 19.03 -1.09
N GLN A 143 13.25 17.78 -1.42
CA GLN A 143 12.83 17.13 -2.66
C GLN A 143 12.61 15.65 -2.42
N ALA A 144 11.89 14.99 -3.33
CA ALA A 144 11.67 13.56 -3.26
C ALA A 144 11.76 12.87 -4.64
N PHE A 145 12.18 11.61 -4.63
CA PHE A 145 12.13 10.74 -5.79
C PHE A 145 11.33 9.49 -5.44
N VAL A 146 10.31 9.20 -6.26
CA VAL A 146 9.40 8.08 -6.05
C VAL A 146 9.71 7.00 -7.09
N LEU A 147 10.28 5.88 -6.65
CA LEU A 147 10.61 4.76 -7.52
C LEU A 147 9.31 4.04 -7.91
N GLY A 148 9.01 3.99 -9.20
CA GLY A 148 7.79 3.42 -9.76
C GLY A 148 6.71 4.46 -10.09
N THR A 149 5.69 4.04 -10.87
CA THR A 149 4.59 4.88 -11.38
C THR A 149 3.20 4.26 -11.15
N GLY A 150 3.13 3.19 -10.34
CA GLY A 150 1.90 2.48 -10.02
C GLY A 150 0.99 3.22 -9.03
N GLY A 151 -0.12 2.59 -8.63
CA GLY A 151 -1.12 3.20 -7.75
C GLY A 151 -0.53 3.67 -6.41
N ALA A 152 0.38 2.90 -5.79
CA ALA A 152 1.04 3.31 -4.55
C ALA A 152 1.96 4.54 -4.76
N ALA A 153 2.72 4.57 -5.87
CA ALA A 153 3.55 5.73 -6.22
C ALA A 153 2.71 7.00 -6.42
N ARG A 154 1.53 6.89 -7.03
CA ARG A 154 0.59 8.01 -7.20
C ARG A 154 0.05 8.53 -5.86
N ALA A 155 -0.26 7.64 -4.92
CA ALA A 155 -0.68 8.01 -3.57
C ALA A 155 0.44 8.75 -2.82
N VAL A 156 1.68 8.25 -2.91
CA VAL A 156 2.87 8.93 -2.37
C VAL A 156 3.05 10.32 -2.98
N ALA A 157 2.98 10.44 -4.30
CA ALA A 157 3.10 11.73 -5.00
C ALA A 157 2.00 12.71 -4.59
N PHE A 158 0.77 12.23 -4.37
CA PHE A 158 -0.31 13.06 -3.85
C PHE A 158 0.00 13.60 -2.45
N ALA A 159 0.48 12.76 -1.54
CA ALA A 159 0.88 13.16 -0.19
C ALA A 159 2.04 14.18 -0.22
N LEU A 160 3.03 13.98 -1.10
CA LEU A 160 4.15 14.92 -1.28
C LEU A 160 3.67 16.28 -1.82
N ARG A 161 2.67 16.30 -2.71
CA ARG A 161 2.04 17.56 -3.16
C ARG A 161 1.36 18.30 -2.01
N GLN A 162 0.65 17.59 -1.13
CA GLN A 162 0.05 18.20 0.06
C GLN A 162 1.10 18.83 0.98
N LEU A 163 2.28 18.22 1.07
CA LEU A 163 3.44 18.77 1.80
C LEU A 163 4.20 19.86 1.03
N GLN A 164 3.78 20.17 -0.20
CA GLN A 164 4.46 21.10 -1.12
C GLN A 164 5.92 20.70 -1.40
N VAL A 165 6.22 19.40 -1.39
CA VAL A 165 7.54 18.87 -1.69
C VAL A 165 7.67 18.61 -3.19
N PRO A 166 8.62 19.24 -3.89
CA PRO A 166 8.96 18.92 -5.28
C PRO A 166 9.36 17.46 -5.40
N HIS A 167 8.81 16.75 -6.38
CA HIS A 167 9.11 15.34 -6.57
C HIS A 167 9.07 14.94 -8.03
N LEU A 168 9.81 13.88 -8.35
CA LEU A 168 9.78 13.21 -9.64
C LEU A 168 9.58 11.70 -9.44
N PHE A 169 8.88 11.09 -10.37
CA PHE A 169 8.85 9.63 -10.45
C PHE A 169 10.13 9.13 -11.12
N VAL A 170 10.60 7.97 -10.67
CA VAL A 170 11.71 7.26 -11.30
C VAL A 170 11.17 6.02 -12.00
N SER A 171 11.32 5.96 -13.31
CA SER A 171 10.76 4.92 -14.17
C SER A 171 11.81 4.25 -15.03
N ARG A 172 11.60 2.98 -15.38
CA ARG A 172 12.43 2.28 -16.39
C ARG A 172 12.20 2.83 -17.80
N THR A 173 11.00 3.35 -18.03
CA THR A 173 10.57 3.98 -19.27
C THR A 173 9.88 5.30 -18.93
N PRO A 174 10.65 6.37 -18.68
CA PRO A 174 10.07 7.65 -18.30
C PRO A 174 9.23 8.26 -19.42
N HIS A 175 8.12 8.85 -19.06
CA HIS A 175 7.20 9.56 -19.95
C HIS A 175 6.78 10.89 -19.32
N GLY A 176 6.81 11.97 -20.12
CA GLY A 176 6.44 13.30 -19.63
C GLY A 176 7.55 13.99 -18.82
N ASN A 177 7.20 15.13 -18.22
CA ASN A 177 8.17 16.00 -17.55
C ASN A 177 8.30 15.73 -16.04
N ASP A 178 7.43 14.88 -15.50
CA ASP A 178 7.39 14.49 -14.09
C ASP A 178 8.13 13.17 -13.80
N GLN A 179 8.82 12.60 -14.82
CA GLN A 179 9.51 11.33 -14.73
C GLN A 179 10.94 11.43 -15.20
N ILE A 180 11.83 10.72 -14.50
CA ILE A 180 13.23 10.52 -14.91
C ILE A 180 13.58 9.03 -14.95
N GLY A 181 14.63 8.69 -15.65
CA GLY A 181 15.21 7.34 -15.66
C GLY A 181 16.09 7.08 -14.43
N TYR A 182 16.28 5.80 -14.10
CA TYR A 182 17.15 5.39 -13.00
C TYR A 182 18.60 5.87 -13.16
N ARG A 183 19.10 6.01 -14.42
CA ARG A 183 20.46 6.49 -14.70
C ARG A 183 20.62 7.97 -14.38
N GLU A 184 19.56 8.74 -14.43
CA GLU A 184 19.56 10.19 -14.20
C GLU A 184 19.44 10.52 -12.71
N LEU A 185 18.92 9.58 -11.90
CA LEU A 185 18.61 9.80 -10.50
C LEU A 185 19.82 10.26 -9.69
N SER A 186 21.00 9.64 -9.89
CA SER A 186 22.21 9.99 -9.14
C SER A 186 22.62 11.46 -9.33
N SER A 187 22.51 11.97 -10.55
CA SER A 187 22.81 13.38 -10.85
C SER A 187 21.69 14.33 -10.39
N ALA A 188 20.42 13.86 -10.38
CA ALA A 188 19.28 14.66 -9.98
C ALA A 188 19.20 14.89 -8.46
N ILE A 189 19.70 13.98 -7.64
CA ILE A 189 19.69 14.12 -6.16
C ILE A 189 20.51 15.34 -5.72
N GLY A 190 21.68 15.59 -6.33
CA GLY A 190 22.54 16.73 -5.99
C GLY A 190 22.97 16.72 -4.51
N LEU A 191 23.05 17.93 -3.90
CA LEU A 191 23.46 18.12 -2.49
C LEU A 191 22.29 18.44 -1.54
N GLN A 192 21.05 18.43 -2.02
CA GLN A 192 19.91 18.79 -1.19
C GLN A 192 19.44 17.59 -0.36
N PRO A 193 18.93 17.84 0.88
CA PRO A 193 18.26 16.81 1.66
C PRO A 193 17.12 16.20 0.86
N THR A 194 17.18 14.88 0.64
CA THR A 194 16.34 14.18 -0.32
C THR A 194 15.62 13.01 0.34
N LEU A 195 14.34 12.84 0.01
CA LEU A 195 13.59 11.64 0.31
C LEU A 195 13.55 10.74 -0.93
N ILE A 196 13.94 9.48 -0.77
CA ILE A 196 13.73 8.43 -1.78
C ILE A 196 12.62 7.51 -1.26
N VAL A 197 11.59 7.28 -2.06
CA VAL A 197 10.49 6.36 -1.72
C VAL A 197 10.49 5.18 -2.69
N ASN A 198 10.69 3.97 -2.21
CA ASN A 198 10.49 2.77 -3.02
C ASN A 198 8.99 2.40 -3.01
N ALA A 199 8.31 2.66 -4.11
CA ALA A 199 6.92 2.27 -4.36
C ALA A 199 6.82 1.16 -5.43
N THR A 200 7.93 0.45 -5.69
CA THR A 200 7.98 -0.73 -6.57
C THR A 200 7.85 -2.01 -5.74
N PRO A 201 7.48 -3.15 -6.35
CA PRO A 201 7.48 -4.44 -5.66
C PRO A 201 8.87 -5.10 -5.61
N VAL A 202 9.93 -4.44 -6.09
CA VAL A 202 11.28 -5.01 -6.15
C VAL A 202 11.89 -5.07 -4.75
N GLY A 203 12.39 -6.23 -4.37
CA GLY A 203 12.90 -6.51 -3.01
C GLY A 203 11.86 -7.08 -2.05
N MET A 204 10.59 -7.22 -2.50
CA MET A 204 9.52 -7.87 -1.75
C MET A 204 9.60 -9.40 -1.92
N TYR A 205 9.12 -10.13 -0.92
CA TYR A 205 9.00 -11.60 -1.01
C TYR A 205 8.22 -12.01 -2.29
N PRO A 206 8.66 -13.04 -3.05
CA PRO A 206 9.79 -13.95 -2.74
C PRO A 206 11.17 -13.44 -3.17
N ASN A 207 11.28 -12.36 -3.93
CA ASN A 207 12.52 -11.88 -4.55
C ASN A 207 13.29 -10.92 -3.62
N VAL A 208 13.58 -11.36 -2.41
CA VAL A 208 14.09 -10.54 -1.30
C VAL A 208 15.52 -10.01 -1.52
N ASP A 209 16.29 -10.61 -2.44
CA ASP A 209 17.67 -10.20 -2.75
C ASP A 209 17.72 -9.18 -3.90
N GLU A 210 16.59 -8.87 -4.51
CA GLU A 210 16.53 -7.83 -5.53
C GLU A 210 16.51 -6.42 -4.90
N THR A 211 17.01 -5.44 -5.66
CA THR A 211 16.94 -4.02 -5.31
C THR A 211 16.56 -3.21 -6.54
N PRO A 212 15.63 -2.23 -6.40
CA PRO A 212 15.29 -1.38 -7.55
C PRO A 212 16.37 -0.37 -7.88
N LEU A 213 17.32 -0.14 -6.97
CA LEU A 213 18.33 0.90 -7.09
C LEU A 213 19.68 0.38 -6.60
N ASP A 214 20.71 0.48 -7.47
CA ASP A 214 22.10 0.23 -7.09
C ASP A 214 22.71 1.51 -6.52
N LEU A 215 22.81 1.56 -5.19
CA LEU A 215 23.38 2.70 -4.47
C LEU A 215 24.91 2.77 -4.54
N SER A 216 25.60 1.72 -4.97
CA SER A 216 27.06 1.71 -5.10
C SER A 216 27.59 2.68 -6.15
N SER A 217 26.74 2.99 -7.14
CA SER A 217 27.04 3.94 -8.21
C SER A 217 26.80 5.41 -7.84
N PHE A 218 26.27 5.66 -6.63
CA PHE A 218 25.93 7.00 -6.19
C PHE A 218 27.14 7.70 -5.56
N ASN A 219 27.70 8.68 -6.25
CA ASN A 219 28.74 9.59 -5.74
C ASN A 219 28.16 10.66 -4.78
N VAL A 220 27.21 10.31 -3.94
CA VAL A 220 26.53 11.29 -3.09
C VAL A 220 27.14 11.27 -1.70
N HIS A 221 27.33 12.44 -1.09
CA HIS A 221 27.46 12.55 0.37
C HIS A 221 26.15 12.09 0.99
N LEU A 222 26.04 10.77 1.21
CA LEU A 222 24.80 10.05 1.50
C LEU A 222 24.21 10.34 2.89
N SER A 223 24.89 11.17 3.70
CA SER A 223 24.37 11.71 4.96
C SER A 223 23.16 12.67 4.79
N SER A 224 22.74 12.94 3.55
CA SER A 224 21.68 13.90 3.25
C SER A 224 20.43 13.29 2.64
N PHE A 225 20.28 11.95 2.61
CA PHE A 225 19.02 11.36 2.15
C PHE A 225 18.36 10.42 3.15
N CYS A 226 17.03 10.34 3.08
CA CYS A 226 16.19 9.41 3.80
C CYS A 226 15.58 8.43 2.80
N LEU A 227 15.45 7.16 3.17
CA LEU A 227 14.83 6.13 2.35
C LEU A 227 13.57 5.61 3.04
N TYR A 228 12.42 5.75 2.39
CA TYR A 228 11.19 5.09 2.77
C TYR A 228 10.89 3.96 1.78
N ASP A 229 10.93 2.72 2.24
CA ASP A 229 10.53 1.57 1.42
C ASP A 229 9.10 1.16 1.79
N LEU A 230 8.17 1.20 0.83
CA LEU A 230 6.79 0.77 1.08
C LEU A 230 6.67 -0.74 1.33
N THR A 231 7.73 -1.51 1.07
CA THR A 231 7.81 -2.93 1.41
C THR A 231 7.88 -3.10 2.93
N TYR A 232 7.11 -4.04 3.44
CA TYR A 232 7.09 -4.43 4.86
C TYR A 232 7.52 -5.89 5.09
N ASN A 233 7.68 -6.67 4.03
CA ASN A 233 8.16 -8.05 4.06
C ASN A 233 9.04 -8.36 2.83
N PRO A 234 10.36 -8.56 3.03
CA PRO A 234 11.09 -8.52 4.32
C PRO A 234 11.25 -7.10 4.86
N SER A 235 11.56 -6.98 6.15
CA SER A 235 12.06 -5.74 6.74
C SER A 235 13.26 -6.06 7.64
N PRO A 236 14.45 -5.44 7.40
CA PRO A 236 14.74 -4.50 6.31
C PRO A 236 14.88 -5.20 4.94
N THR A 237 14.50 -4.49 3.85
CA THR A 237 14.80 -4.91 2.47
C THR A 237 16.30 -4.79 2.14
N ARG A 238 16.75 -5.35 1.00
CA ARG A 238 18.12 -5.13 0.53
C ARG A 238 18.40 -3.64 0.34
N LEU A 239 17.50 -2.90 -0.31
CA LEU A 239 17.64 -1.46 -0.52
C LEU A 239 17.81 -0.69 0.80
N MET A 240 17.05 -1.05 1.83
CA MET A 240 17.17 -0.42 3.16
C MET A 240 18.52 -0.72 3.81
N ARG A 241 19.02 -1.96 3.73
CA ARG A 241 20.34 -2.33 4.26
C ARG A 241 21.45 -1.57 3.55
N ASP A 242 21.37 -1.50 2.22
CA ASP A 242 22.36 -0.80 1.40
C ASP A 242 22.36 0.71 1.74
N ALA A 243 21.19 1.34 1.84
CA ALA A 243 21.05 2.75 2.21
C ALA A 243 21.56 3.03 3.64
N ALA A 244 21.22 2.19 4.61
CA ALA A 244 21.67 2.34 6.00
C ALA A 244 23.20 2.20 6.13
N SER A 245 23.83 1.32 5.37
CA SER A 245 25.30 1.16 5.34
C SER A 245 26.02 2.42 4.85
N LEU A 246 25.31 3.25 4.09
CA LEU A 246 25.78 4.53 3.57
C LEU A 246 25.40 5.72 4.49
N GLY A 247 24.80 5.45 5.65
CA GLY A 247 24.44 6.46 6.65
C GLY A 247 23.06 7.11 6.46
N ALA A 248 22.20 6.60 5.55
CA ALA A 248 20.85 7.09 5.38
C ALA A 248 19.94 6.66 6.53
N SER A 249 18.99 7.52 6.90
CA SER A 249 17.85 7.12 7.73
C SER A 249 16.87 6.30 6.89
N VAL A 250 16.41 5.16 7.41
CA VAL A 250 15.55 4.24 6.66
C VAL A 250 14.26 3.94 7.41
N LYS A 251 13.17 3.72 6.68
CA LYS A 251 11.86 3.32 7.22
C LYS A 251 11.19 2.34 6.27
N ASP A 252 10.52 1.34 6.82
CA ASP A 252 9.69 0.38 6.08
C ASP A 252 8.22 0.82 5.99
N GLY A 253 7.43 0.05 5.23
CA GLY A 253 6.02 0.30 4.98
C GLY A 253 5.05 -0.21 6.07
N LEU A 254 5.53 -0.78 7.18
CA LEU A 254 4.64 -1.46 8.13
C LEU A 254 3.63 -0.52 8.82
N GLU A 255 4.06 0.66 9.26
CA GLU A 255 3.14 1.64 9.85
C GLU A 255 2.10 2.15 8.84
N MET A 256 2.54 2.41 7.60
CA MET A 256 1.62 2.79 6.52
C MET A 256 0.60 1.68 6.25
N LEU A 257 1.04 0.41 6.25
CA LEU A 257 0.16 -0.74 6.07
C LEU A 257 -0.92 -0.81 7.14
N HIS A 258 -0.56 -0.60 8.40
CA HIS A 258 -1.52 -0.59 9.52
C HIS A 258 -2.49 0.57 9.39
N ARG A 259 -1.97 1.78 9.17
CA ARG A 259 -2.80 2.99 9.09
C ARG A 259 -3.80 2.92 7.93
N GLN A 260 -3.41 2.46 6.72
CA GLN A 260 -4.33 2.32 5.60
C GLN A 260 -5.44 1.29 5.87
N ALA A 261 -5.13 0.24 6.65
CA ALA A 261 -6.13 -0.75 7.04
C ALA A 261 -7.12 -0.19 8.09
N ASP A 262 -6.64 0.61 9.06
CA ASP A 262 -7.52 1.34 9.99
C ASP A 262 -8.45 2.30 9.24
N LEU A 263 -7.92 3.08 8.29
CA LEU A 263 -8.72 3.98 7.45
C LEU A 263 -9.74 3.23 6.58
N SER A 264 -9.34 2.07 6.03
CA SER A 264 -10.27 1.23 5.28
C SER A 264 -11.39 0.69 6.19
N TRP A 265 -11.06 0.31 7.42
CA TRP A 265 -12.07 -0.12 8.39
C TRP A 265 -13.06 1.00 8.73
N SER A 266 -12.59 2.23 8.96
CA SER A 266 -13.48 3.37 9.21
C SER A 266 -14.46 3.61 8.05
N LEU A 267 -14.00 3.43 6.79
CA LEU A 267 -14.89 3.50 5.63
C LEU A 267 -15.90 2.35 5.59
N PHE A 268 -15.49 1.13 5.93
CA PHE A 268 -16.37 -0.06 5.92
C PHE A 268 -17.39 -0.05 7.05
N SER A 269 -17.04 0.49 8.22
CA SER A 269 -17.89 0.55 9.40
C SER A 269 -18.74 1.83 9.47
N HIS A 270 -18.53 2.76 8.54
CA HIS A 270 -19.18 4.09 8.56
C HIS A 270 -18.92 4.89 9.86
N GLU A 271 -17.73 4.70 10.46
CA GLU A 271 -17.26 5.41 11.66
C GLU A 271 -16.54 6.73 11.33
#